data_518b46ea989b2162d654a30980672f3e
#
_entry.id   518b46ea989b2162d654a30980672f3e
#
_cell.length_a   1.000
_cell.length_b   1.000
_cell.length_c   1.000
_cell.angle_alpha   90.00
_cell.angle_beta   90.00
_cell.angle_gamma   90.00
#
_symmetry.space_group_name_H-M   'P 1'
#
loop_
_entity.id
_entity.type
_entity.pdbx_description
1 polymer ?
#
loop_
_entity_poly.entity_id
_entity_poly.type
_entity_poly.pdbx_seq_one_letter_code
_entity_poly.pdbx_strand_id
1 'polypeptide(L)'
;MDEQAFRPRIIVFCCNWCSYAGADLAGVSRLQMPSDFHVIRVMCSARVAPEWVIKALSNGIDGVMVLGCHIGDCHYISGNHRAAKRFALLKEMLGYVGIHPDRLLVDWVSASEGVRFQKLVTEFVERIRELGPCLGDEAMRQPGNELGGKRQQVMRQRALVNC
;
A
#
# COMPACT_ATOMS: atom_id res chain seq x y z
N MET A 1 -24.67 12.22 17.95
CA MET A 1 -23.38 12.76 17.46
C MET A 1 -22.70 11.56 16.84
N ASP A 2 -22.82 11.44 15.51
CA ASP A 2 -22.22 10.32 14.78
C ASP A 2 -20.69 10.51 14.81
N GLU A 3 -20.05 9.74 15.66
CA GLU A 3 -18.60 9.56 15.64
C GLU A 3 -18.26 8.95 14.28
N GLN A 4 -17.77 9.77 13.37
CA GLN A 4 -17.44 9.35 12.01
C GLN A 4 -16.38 8.26 12.11
N ALA A 5 -16.80 6.99 11.96
CA ALA A 5 -15.92 5.83 12.03
C ALA A 5 -14.72 6.03 11.09
N PHE A 6 -13.51 5.81 11.61
CA PHE A 6 -12.27 5.94 10.84
C PHE A 6 -12.33 5.12 9.56
N ARG A 7 -12.15 5.77 8.42
CA ARG A 7 -12.05 5.13 7.10
C ARG A 7 -10.60 5.12 6.64
N PRO A 8 -9.94 3.97 6.62
CA PRO A 8 -8.54 3.87 6.24
C PRO A 8 -8.35 4.16 4.74
N ARG A 9 -7.20 4.73 4.39
CA ARG A 9 -6.73 4.88 3.02
C ARG A 9 -5.65 3.85 2.74
N ILE A 10 -5.93 2.91 1.85
CA ILE A 10 -5.07 1.76 1.60
C ILE A 10 -4.68 1.72 0.12
N ILE A 11 -3.41 1.43 -0.15
CA ILE A 11 -2.90 1.16 -1.49
C ILE A 11 -2.56 -0.33 -1.62
N VAL A 12 -3.03 -0.95 -2.70
CA VAL A 12 -2.75 -2.35 -3.04
C VAL A 12 -1.98 -2.41 -4.35
N PHE A 13 -0.69 -2.70 -4.30
CA PHE A 13 0.11 -2.96 -5.49
C PHE A 13 -0.13 -4.39 -5.96
N CYS A 14 -0.69 -4.54 -7.15
CA CYS A 14 -0.98 -5.84 -7.76
C CYS A 14 -0.08 -6.13 -8.95
N CYS A 15 0.57 -7.30 -8.93
CA CYS A 15 1.32 -7.80 -10.09
C CYS A 15 0.39 -8.03 -11.28
N ASN A 16 0.76 -7.51 -12.44
CA ASN A 16 -0.02 -7.60 -13.68
C ASN A 16 -0.40 -9.03 -14.07
N TRP A 17 0.48 -9.99 -13.85
CA TRP A 17 0.38 -11.35 -14.37
C TRP A 17 -0.42 -12.31 -13.50
N CYS A 18 -0.69 -11.94 -12.25
CA CYS A 18 -1.38 -12.81 -11.30
C CYS A 18 -2.36 -12.04 -10.41
N SER A 19 -1.89 -11.31 -9.41
CA SER A 19 -2.75 -10.71 -8.39
C SER A 19 -3.70 -9.64 -8.94
N TYR A 20 -3.34 -8.94 -10.03
CA TYR A 20 -4.26 -8.00 -10.69
C TYR A 20 -5.41 -8.76 -11.38
N ALA A 21 -5.09 -9.87 -12.06
CA ALA A 21 -6.13 -10.71 -12.66
C ALA A 21 -7.01 -11.37 -11.59
N GLY A 22 -6.45 -11.75 -10.43
CA GLY A 22 -7.22 -12.20 -9.27
C GLY A 22 -8.15 -11.12 -8.70
N ALA A 23 -7.67 -9.87 -8.66
CA ALA A 23 -8.50 -8.71 -8.27
C ALA A 23 -9.65 -8.47 -9.28
N ASP A 24 -9.34 -8.54 -10.57
CA ASP A 24 -10.33 -8.42 -11.65
C ASP A 24 -11.38 -9.52 -11.57
N LEU A 25 -10.96 -10.78 -11.37
CA LEU A 25 -11.84 -11.92 -11.14
C LEU A 25 -12.78 -11.69 -9.93
N ALA A 26 -12.26 -11.16 -8.84
CA ALA A 26 -13.07 -10.84 -7.65
C ALA A 26 -14.16 -9.81 -8.00
N GLY A 27 -13.81 -8.78 -8.78
CA GLY A 27 -14.74 -7.76 -9.23
C GLY A 27 -15.81 -8.30 -10.17
N VAL A 28 -15.42 -9.07 -11.21
CA VAL A 28 -16.35 -9.69 -12.16
C VAL A 28 -17.28 -10.67 -11.47
N SER A 29 -16.78 -11.42 -10.48
CA SER A 29 -17.57 -12.33 -9.65
C SER A 29 -18.45 -11.61 -8.61
N ARG A 30 -18.42 -10.27 -8.57
CA ARG A 30 -19.20 -9.43 -7.64
C ARG A 30 -19.00 -9.80 -6.17
N LEU A 31 -17.80 -10.22 -5.81
CA LEU A 31 -17.46 -10.49 -4.42
C LEU A 31 -17.49 -9.17 -3.63
N GLN A 32 -18.19 -9.17 -2.50
CA GLN A 32 -18.30 -7.98 -1.68
C GLN A 32 -16.97 -7.69 -0.98
N MET A 33 -16.49 -6.48 -1.14
CA MET A 33 -15.23 -6.00 -0.56
C MET A 33 -15.42 -4.58 0.01
N PRO A 34 -14.66 -4.20 1.05
CA PRO A 34 -14.62 -2.80 1.51
C PRO A 34 -14.20 -1.86 0.36
N SER A 35 -14.64 -0.61 0.40
CA SER A 35 -14.30 0.41 -0.59
C SER A 35 -13.03 1.23 -0.24
N ASP A 36 -12.39 0.93 0.88
CA ASP A 36 -11.34 1.75 1.49
C ASP A 36 -9.93 1.44 0.96
N PHE A 37 -9.83 0.90 -0.27
CA PHE A 37 -8.54 0.61 -0.91
C PHE A 37 -8.51 1.00 -2.39
N HIS A 38 -7.30 1.26 -2.89
CA HIS A 38 -7.03 1.55 -4.30
C HIS A 38 -6.01 0.58 -4.86
N VAL A 39 -6.34 -0.04 -6.00
CA VAL A 39 -5.43 -0.97 -6.69
C VAL A 39 -4.51 -0.21 -7.65
N ILE A 40 -3.21 -0.43 -7.52
CA ILE A 40 -2.19 0.03 -8.45
C ILE A 40 -1.57 -1.18 -9.14
N ARG A 41 -1.76 -1.28 -10.45
CA ARG A 41 -1.18 -2.33 -11.26
C ARG A 41 0.30 -2.06 -11.53
N VAL A 42 1.15 -3.02 -11.22
CA VAL A 42 2.59 -3.02 -11.50
C VAL A 42 2.99 -4.25 -12.30
N MET A 43 4.01 -4.15 -13.13
CA MET A 43 4.40 -5.29 -13.99
C MET A 43 4.88 -6.50 -13.18
N CYS A 44 5.49 -6.29 -12.02
CA CYS A 44 5.90 -7.34 -11.10
C CYS A 44 5.96 -6.79 -9.67
N SER A 45 5.69 -7.61 -8.65
CA SER A 45 5.85 -7.22 -7.24
C SER A 45 7.28 -6.74 -6.92
N ALA A 46 8.30 -7.29 -7.60
CA ALA A 46 9.68 -6.80 -7.46
C ALA A 46 9.90 -5.36 -7.97
N ARG A 47 8.99 -4.82 -8.78
CA ARG A 47 9.07 -3.44 -9.26
C ARG A 47 8.68 -2.41 -8.21
N VAL A 48 7.92 -2.83 -7.21
CA VAL A 48 7.55 -1.95 -6.09
C VAL A 48 8.81 -1.63 -5.27
N ALA A 49 9.20 -0.38 -5.28
CA ALA A 49 10.35 0.09 -4.50
C ALA A 49 9.94 0.34 -3.04
N PRO A 50 10.81 0.03 -2.06
CA PRO A 50 10.55 0.35 -0.65
C PRO A 50 10.22 1.81 -0.40
N GLU A 51 10.84 2.71 -1.16
CA GLU A 51 10.63 4.16 -1.09
C GLU A 51 9.18 4.54 -1.40
N TRP A 52 8.50 3.79 -2.27
CA TRP A 52 7.09 4.05 -2.57
C TRP A 52 6.20 3.72 -1.38
N VAL A 53 6.51 2.64 -0.66
CA VAL A 53 5.78 2.25 0.56
C VAL A 53 5.98 3.29 1.65
N ILE A 54 7.24 3.66 1.92
CA ILE A 54 7.58 4.68 2.92
C ILE A 54 6.92 6.01 2.56
N LYS A 55 7.03 6.44 1.30
CA LYS A 55 6.42 7.69 0.82
C LYS A 55 4.90 7.68 0.95
N ALA A 56 4.25 6.57 0.64
CA ALA A 56 2.80 6.42 0.80
C ALA A 56 2.40 6.59 2.27
N LEU A 57 3.02 5.84 3.18
CA LEU A 57 2.74 5.91 4.62
C LEU A 57 3.03 7.31 5.19
N SER A 58 4.12 7.96 4.75
CA SER A 58 4.48 9.33 5.16
C SER A 58 3.54 10.41 4.60
N ASN A 59 2.74 10.11 3.59
CA ASN A 59 1.78 11.05 3.01
C ASN A 59 0.33 10.72 3.39
N GLY A 60 0.13 10.00 4.48
CA GLY A 60 -1.19 9.76 5.06
C GLY A 60 -1.95 8.58 4.47
N ILE A 61 -1.27 7.64 3.79
CA ILE A 61 -1.81 6.30 3.54
C ILE A 61 -1.67 5.50 4.82
N ASP A 62 -2.70 4.80 5.21
CA ASP A 62 -2.77 4.09 6.49
C ASP A 62 -2.25 2.66 6.40
N GLY A 63 -2.29 2.06 5.20
CA GLY A 63 -1.79 0.72 4.94
C GLY A 63 -1.39 0.50 3.49
N VAL A 64 -0.40 -0.37 3.27
CA VAL A 64 0.07 -0.75 1.93
C VAL A 64 0.11 -2.27 1.81
N MET A 65 -0.47 -2.80 0.74
CA MET A 65 -0.36 -4.20 0.35
C MET A 65 0.52 -4.34 -0.89
N VAL A 66 1.33 -5.38 -0.95
CA VAL A 66 2.10 -5.77 -2.15
C VAL A 66 1.76 -7.22 -2.46
N LEU A 67 0.97 -7.42 -3.51
CA LEU A 67 0.50 -8.73 -3.93
C LEU A 67 1.23 -9.21 -5.18
N GLY A 68 1.85 -10.38 -5.10
CA GLY A 68 2.63 -10.99 -6.18
C GLY A 68 2.10 -12.36 -6.59
N CYS A 69 2.78 -12.98 -7.57
CA CYS A 69 2.58 -14.36 -7.94
C CYS A 69 3.07 -15.28 -6.82
N HIS A 70 2.48 -16.47 -6.67
CA HIS A 70 2.98 -17.50 -5.76
C HIS A 70 4.47 -17.80 -6.01
N ILE A 71 5.16 -18.18 -4.96
CA ILE A 71 6.58 -18.54 -5.04
C ILE A 71 6.74 -19.72 -6.00
N GLY A 72 7.59 -19.55 -7.01
CA GLY A 72 7.75 -20.52 -8.10
C GLY A 72 7.01 -20.13 -9.40
N ASP A 73 5.93 -19.35 -9.34
CA ASP A 73 5.07 -19.02 -10.50
C ASP A 73 5.32 -17.61 -11.06
N CYS A 74 6.43 -16.98 -10.69
CA CYS A 74 6.70 -15.62 -11.15
C CYS A 74 6.95 -15.57 -12.64
N HIS A 75 6.20 -14.75 -13.39
CA HIS A 75 6.39 -14.51 -14.82
C HIS A 75 7.85 -14.10 -15.18
N TYR A 76 8.53 -13.42 -14.28
CA TYR A 76 9.93 -13.01 -14.39
C TYR A 76 10.89 -13.91 -13.59
N ILE A 77 10.50 -15.16 -13.33
CA ILE A 77 11.28 -16.21 -12.66
C ILE A 77 11.51 -15.94 -11.17
N SER A 78 12.17 -14.85 -10.81
CA SER A 78 12.64 -14.58 -9.43
C SER A 78 12.08 -13.31 -8.78
N GLY A 79 11.14 -12.62 -9.45
CA GLY A 79 10.64 -11.34 -8.98
C GLY A 79 9.96 -11.41 -7.61
N ASN A 80 9.12 -12.42 -7.40
CA ASN A 80 8.45 -12.65 -6.11
C ASN A 80 9.43 -12.96 -4.97
N HIS A 81 10.47 -13.75 -5.22
CA HIS A 81 11.53 -14.00 -4.23
C HIS A 81 12.26 -12.72 -3.82
N ARG A 82 12.56 -11.84 -4.80
CA ARG A 82 13.19 -10.53 -4.53
C ARG A 82 12.26 -9.63 -3.74
N ALA A 83 10.97 -9.61 -4.08
CA ALA A 83 9.96 -8.87 -3.35
C ALA A 83 9.85 -9.37 -1.90
N ALA A 84 9.75 -10.68 -1.69
CA ALA A 84 9.66 -11.30 -0.36
C ALA A 84 10.80 -10.85 0.56
N LYS A 85 12.05 -10.99 0.09
CA LYS A 85 13.25 -10.61 0.87
C LYS A 85 13.28 -9.11 1.18
N ARG A 86 12.99 -8.28 0.17
CA ARG A 86 13.02 -6.82 0.29
C ARG A 86 12.00 -6.31 1.30
N PHE A 87 10.78 -6.80 1.22
CA PHE A 87 9.70 -6.33 2.07
C PHE A 87 9.72 -6.94 3.47
N ALA A 88 10.30 -8.13 3.64
CA ALA A 88 10.59 -8.65 4.98
C ALA A 88 11.51 -7.70 5.73
N LEU A 89 12.63 -7.28 5.10
CA LEU A 89 13.53 -6.30 5.69
C LEU A 89 12.84 -4.94 5.93
N LEU A 90 12.07 -4.46 4.94
CA LEU A 90 11.34 -3.19 5.11
C LEU A 90 10.37 -3.25 6.28
N LYS A 91 9.67 -4.36 6.48
CA LYS A 91 8.73 -4.54 7.58
C LYS A 91 9.41 -4.40 8.96
N GLU A 92 10.62 -4.94 9.10
CA GLU A 92 11.42 -4.74 10.31
C GLU A 92 11.84 -3.28 10.47
N MET A 93 12.32 -2.65 9.39
CA MET A 93 12.74 -1.24 9.41
C MET A 93 11.61 -0.28 9.79
N LEU A 94 10.37 -0.54 9.36
CA LEU A 94 9.20 0.27 9.72
C LEU A 94 9.01 0.30 11.25
N GLY A 95 9.22 -0.81 11.94
CA GLY A 95 9.18 -0.88 13.39
C GLY A 95 10.20 0.05 14.07
N TYR A 96 11.42 0.14 13.54
CA TYR A 96 12.46 1.03 14.10
C TYR A 96 12.14 2.52 13.91
N VAL A 97 11.41 2.89 12.87
CA VAL A 97 11.01 4.29 12.63
C VAL A 97 9.64 4.64 13.25
N GLY A 98 9.08 3.75 14.07
CA GLY A 98 7.82 4.00 14.78
C GLY A 98 6.56 3.77 13.96
N ILE A 99 6.65 3.16 12.78
CA ILE A 99 5.50 2.76 11.97
C ILE A 99 5.18 1.30 12.29
N HIS A 100 3.92 1.01 12.65
CA HIS A 100 3.52 -0.36 12.98
C HIS A 100 3.74 -1.30 11.79
N PRO A 101 4.49 -2.42 11.95
CA PRO A 101 4.85 -3.31 10.84
C PRO A 101 3.67 -3.91 10.09
N ASP A 102 2.50 -4.07 10.74
CA ASP A 102 1.29 -4.61 10.13
C ASP A 102 0.60 -3.63 9.16
N ARG A 103 1.11 -2.40 9.04
CA ARG A 103 0.69 -1.47 7.97
C ARG A 103 1.25 -1.83 6.59
N LEU A 104 2.17 -2.79 6.54
CA LEU A 104 2.66 -3.40 5.31
C LEU A 104 2.31 -4.89 5.27
N LEU A 105 1.50 -5.29 4.29
CA LEU A 105 1.21 -6.69 3.99
C LEU A 105 1.85 -7.09 2.66
N VAL A 106 2.52 -8.23 2.65
CA VAL A 106 3.03 -8.86 1.42
C VAL A 106 2.49 -10.27 1.35
N ASP A 107 1.81 -10.59 0.26
CA ASP A 107 1.21 -11.92 0.06
C ASP A 107 1.15 -12.30 -1.42
N TRP A 108 0.72 -13.51 -1.69
CA TRP A 108 0.74 -14.12 -3.00
C TRP A 108 -0.69 -14.50 -3.42
N VAL A 109 -1.07 -14.10 -4.62
CA VAL A 109 -2.40 -14.36 -5.20
C VAL A 109 -2.23 -14.73 -6.66
N SER A 110 -2.80 -15.85 -7.09
CA SER A 110 -2.84 -16.25 -8.50
C SER A 110 -4.01 -15.59 -9.24
N ALA A 111 -4.00 -15.69 -10.57
CA ALA A 111 -5.06 -15.14 -11.42
C ALA A 111 -6.45 -15.77 -11.15
N SER A 112 -6.49 -17.03 -10.70
CA SER A 112 -7.72 -17.77 -10.41
C SER A 112 -8.22 -17.59 -8.97
N GLU A 113 -7.49 -16.87 -8.12
CA GLU A 113 -7.78 -16.77 -6.68
C GLU A 113 -8.51 -15.47 -6.29
N GLY A 114 -9.60 -15.13 -7.00
CA GLY A 114 -10.42 -13.95 -6.67
C GLY A 114 -10.98 -13.96 -5.25
N VAL A 115 -11.40 -15.14 -4.75
CA VAL A 115 -11.88 -15.29 -3.36
C VAL A 115 -10.76 -15.03 -2.35
N ARG A 116 -9.53 -15.51 -2.62
CA ARG A 116 -8.37 -15.23 -1.78
C ARG A 116 -8.04 -13.74 -1.76
N PHE A 117 -8.08 -13.08 -2.92
CA PHE A 117 -7.89 -11.64 -3.03
C PHE A 117 -8.90 -10.88 -2.15
N GLN A 118 -10.19 -11.20 -2.28
CA GLN A 118 -11.27 -10.61 -1.49
C GLN A 118 -11.02 -10.78 0.01
N LYS A 119 -10.68 -11.99 0.45
CA LYS A 119 -10.41 -12.29 1.85
C LYS A 119 -9.23 -11.45 2.40
N LEU A 120 -8.09 -11.45 1.69
CA LEU A 120 -6.89 -10.72 2.10
C LEU A 120 -7.15 -9.21 2.23
N VAL A 121 -7.86 -8.63 1.27
CA VAL A 121 -8.19 -7.20 1.30
C VAL A 121 -9.12 -6.88 2.47
N THR A 122 -10.14 -7.71 2.69
CA THR A 122 -11.10 -7.49 3.79
C THR A 122 -10.40 -7.57 5.16
N GLU A 123 -9.62 -8.62 5.39
CA GLU A 123 -8.87 -8.80 6.64
C GLU A 123 -7.87 -7.66 6.87
N PHE A 124 -7.22 -7.20 5.81
CA PHE A 124 -6.26 -6.09 5.92
C PHE A 124 -6.93 -4.76 6.22
N VAL A 125 -8.07 -4.45 5.58
CA VAL A 125 -8.84 -3.24 5.88
C VAL A 125 -9.28 -3.23 7.35
N GLU A 126 -9.77 -4.35 7.87
CA GLU A 126 -10.16 -4.49 9.27
C GLU A 126 -8.97 -4.30 10.21
N ARG A 127 -7.84 -4.90 9.91
CA ARG A 127 -6.59 -4.71 10.65
C ARG A 127 -6.16 -3.25 10.70
N ILE A 128 -6.23 -2.54 9.59
CA ILE A 128 -5.87 -1.11 9.56
C ILE A 128 -6.88 -0.25 10.31
N ARG A 129 -8.17 -0.63 10.32
CA ARG A 129 -9.19 0.03 11.17
C ARG A 129 -8.88 -0.10 12.66
N GLU A 130 -8.47 -1.29 13.10
CA GLU A 130 -8.06 -1.53 14.50
C GLU A 130 -6.82 -0.72 14.88
N LEU A 131 -5.84 -0.58 13.97
CA LEU A 131 -4.61 0.19 14.19
C LEU A 131 -4.84 1.71 14.19
N GLY A 132 -5.96 2.17 13.63
CA GLY A 132 -6.23 3.59 13.47
C GLY A 132 -5.33 4.28 12.43
N PRO A 133 -5.35 5.62 12.35
CA PRO A 133 -4.56 6.38 11.38
C PRO A 133 -3.06 6.18 11.54
N CYS A 134 -2.32 6.16 10.41
CA CYS A 134 -0.86 5.96 10.40
C CYS A 134 -0.11 7.12 11.02
N LEU A 135 -0.52 8.34 10.68
CA LEU A 135 -0.01 9.58 11.27
C LEU A 135 -1.18 10.19 12.03
N GLY A 136 -1.04 10.33 13.34
CA GLY A 136 -2.10 10.71 14.28
C GLY A 136 -2.72 12.10 14.10
N ASP A 137 -2.57 12.71 12.93
CA ASP A 137 -3.03 14.06 12.68
C ASP A 137 -4.05 14.11 11.53
N GLU A 138 -5.31 14.36 11.85
CA GLU A 138 -6.37 14.66 10.87
C GLU A 138 -6.02 15.86 9.99
N ALA A 139 -5.16 16.75 10.45
CA ALA A 139 -4.69 17.91 9.70
C ALA A 139 -3.96 17.56 8.38
N MET A 140 -3.31 16.40 8.30
CA MET A 140 -2.66 15.93 7.06
C MET A 140 -3.64 15.27 6.07
N ARG A 141 -4.87 15.01 6.47
CA ARG A 141 -5.89 14.33 5.65
C ARG A 141 -6.76 15.28 4.83
N GLN A 142 -6.68 16.58 5.09
CA GLN A 142 -7.48 17.55 4.34
C GLN A 142 -6.91 17.76 2.93
N PRO A 143 -7.71 17.61 1.87
CA PRO A 143 -7.30 17.96 0.52
C PRO A 143 -7.04 19.48 0.47
N GLY A 144 -5.81 19.87 0.20
CA GLY A 144 -5.42 21.28 0.12
C GLY A 144 -4.56 21.81 1.27
N ASN A 145 -4.02 20.95 2.13
CA ASN A 145 -3.18 21.39 3.23
C ASN A 145 -1.88 22.06 2.73
N GLU A 146 -1.68 23.31 3.14
CA GLU A 146 -0.59 24.23 2.74
C GLU A 146 0.84 23.74 3.01
N LEU A 147 1.02 22.61 3.69
CA LEU A 147 2.33 21.99 3.91
C LEU A 147 3.02 21.55 2.61
N GLY A 148 2.26 21.23 1.56
CA GLY A 148 2.79 21.00 0.22
C GLY A 148 3.37 22.28 -0.38
N GLY A 149 2.71 23.43 -0.17
CA GLY A 149 3.17 24.75 -0.61
C GLY A 149 4.43 25.22 0.12
N LYS A 150 4.49 25.03 1.43
CA LYS A 150 5.67 25.41 2.23
C LYS A 150 6.91 24.58 1.90
N ARG A 151 6.76 23.26 1.66
CA ARG A 151 7.87 22.42 1.19
C ARG A 151 8.38 22.83 -0.20
N GLN A 152 7.49 23.14 -1.13
CA GLN A 152 7.88 23.64 -2.45
C GLN A 152 8.55 25.02 -2.37
N GLN A 153 8.09 25.89 -1.48
CA GLN A 153 8.67 27.21 -1.28
C GLN A 153 10.07 27.13 -0.66
N VAL A 154 10.30 26.25 0.31
CA VAL A 154 11.60 25.97 0.90
C VAL A 154 12.58 25.35 -0.11
N MET A 155 12.09 24.43 -0.97
CA MET A 155 12.93 23.87 -2.04
C MET A 155 13.27 24.90 -3.12
N ARG A 156 12.34 25.78 -3.50
CA ARG A 156 12.61 26.89 -4.43
C ARG A 156 13.62 27.90 -3.85
N GLN A 157 13.52 28.24 -2.57
CA GLN A 157 14.49 29.13 -1.92
C GLN A 157 15.89 28.49 -1.81
N ARG A 158 16.01 27.19 -1.58
CA ARG A 158 17.30 26.49 -1.59
C ARG A 158 17.92 26.39 -2.98
N ALA A 159 17.11 26.28 -4.04
CA ALA A 159 17.61 26.30 -5.42
C ALA A 159 18.13 27.68 -5.85
N LEU A 160 17.62 28.76 -5.29
CA LEU A 160 18.05 30.14 -5.60
C LEU A 160 19.30 30.58 -4.84
N VAL A 161 19.70 29.88 -3.78
CA VAL A 161 20.90 30.21 -2.98
C VAL A 161 22.15 29.48 -3.49
N ASN A 162 22.01 28.48 -4.39
CA ASN A 162 23.11 27.70 -4.95
C ASN A 162 23.40 28.02 -6.43
N CYS A 163 23.04 29.21 -6.91
CA CYS A 163 23.51 29.78 -8.19
C CYS A 163 24.47 30.93 -7.94
#